data_28e2bd192f1a850cd9adcfe07384a532
#
_entry.id   28e2bd192f1a850cd9adcfe07384a532
#
_cell.length_a   1.000
_cell.length_b   1.000
_cell.length_c   1.000
_cell.angle_alpha   90.00
_cell.angle_beta   90.00
_cell.angle_gamma   90.00
#
_symmetry.space_group_name_H-M   'P 1'
#
loop_
_entity.id
_entity.type
_entity.pdbx_description
1 polymer ?
#
loop_
_entity_poly.entity_id
_entity_poly.type
_entity_poly.pdbx_seq_one_letter_code
_entity_poly.pdbx_strand_id
1 'polypeptide(L)'
;MEAVHKKLLAEWNKEPKTLSAVSSALKQVKEMMENPETLRGLSSAALHVIHRDVYEIDALYAVLQSDLKAFHEAISVVMNFYNCYRSSEESPNKFLMIGLNLMYFLTTNQHAQFHMLLEQIDQKVQQNNPYITTPVKLEQSLMEGVYNKVVLTEKNIPSSYYALFIRISMDTVRDEIASCIECSFKKVSQKDAAQLLLFNNVSEVIPFAKKRSWKSSGNTYIFEQGLSGPIQKEQLDTKRIAKQTIFYAKQLEMIV
;
A
#
# COMPACT_ATOMS: atom_id res chain seq x y z
N MET A 1 -25.17 12.77 23.01
CA MET A 1 -24.22 11.86 22.36
C MET A 1 -24.90 10.86 21.44
N GLU A 2 -25.73 9.93 21.93
CA GLU A 2 -26.39 8.89 21.10
C GLU A 2 -27.24 9.42 19.93
N ALA A 3 -27.95 10.53 20.11
CA ALA A 3 -28.76 11.12 19.04
C ALA A 3 -27.90 11.66 17.88
N VAL A 4 -26.73 12.23 18.19
CA VAL A 4 -25.79 12.74 17.18
C VAL A 4 -25.05 11.59 16.51
N HIS A 5 -24.67 10.55 17.25
CA HIS A 5 -24.10 9.30 16.70
C HIS A 5 -25.08 8.62 15.71
N LYS A 6 -26.36 8.50 16.10
CA LYS A 6 -27.39 7.96 15.17
C LYS A 6 -27.56 8.80 13.91
N LYS A 7 -27.47 10.15 14.02
CA LYS A 7 -27.48 11.03 12.86
C LYS A 7 -26.25 10.79 11.96
N LEU A 8 -25.06 10.68 12.55
CA LEU A 8 -23.82 10.38 11.81
C LEU A 8 -23.94 9.08 11.03
N LEU A 9 -24.41 7.99 11.66
CA LEU A 9 -24.63 6.70 11.01
C LEU A 9 -25.69 6.79 9.90
N ALA A 10 -26.78 7.55 10.12
CA ALA A 10 -27.81 7.76 9.11
C ALA A 10 -27.27 8.53 7.90
N GLU A 11 -26.47 9.58 8.10
CA GLU A 11 -25.85 10.33 7.02
C GLU A 11 -24.76 9.48 6.29
N TRP A 12 -24.02 8.65 7.03
CA TRP A 12 -23.00 7.78 6.44
C TRP A 12 -23.60 6.69 5.53
N ASN A 13 -24.77 6.16 5.89
CA ASN A 13 -25.46 5.10 5.15
C ASN A 13 -26.31 5.62 3.97
N LYS A 14 -26.43 6.94 3.80
CA LYS A 14 -27.13 7.51 2.64
C LYS A 14 -26.30 7.38 1.37
N GLU A 15 -26.92 6.99 0.28
CA GLU A 15 -26.31 7.02 -1.06
C GLU A 15 -27.11 8.01 -1.95
N PRO A 16 -26.46 9.02 -2.56
CA PRO A 16 -25.02 9.35 -2.56
C PRO A 16 -24.55 10.01 -1.25
N LYS A 17 -23.32 9.69 -0.83
CA LYS A 17 -22.74 10.26 0.40
C LYS A 17 -22.45 11.74 0.24
N THR A 18 -23.06 12.56 1.09
CA THR A 18 -22.79 14.01 1.15
C THR A 18 -21.60 14.28 2.07
N LEU A 19 -20.39 14.39 1.48
CA LEU A 19 -19.14 14.53 2.23
C LEU A 19 -19.16 15.75 3.18
N SER A 20 -19.80 16.85 2.82
CA SER A 20 -19.91 18.05 3.66
C SER A 20 -20.77 17.82 4.91
N ALA A 21 -21.88 17.09 4.79
CA ALA A 21 -22.75 16.75 5.93
C ALA A 21 -22.05 15.78 6.89
N VAL A 22 -21.34 14.78 6.35
CA VAL A 22 -20.55 13.83 7.15
C VAL A 22 -19.43 14.58 7.90
N SER A 23 -18.70 15.49 7.24
CA SER A 23 -17.66 16.31 7.85
C SER A 23 -18.17 17.14 9.03
N SER A 24 -19.31 17.80 8.86
CA SER A 24 -19.91 18.61 9.93
C SER A 24 -20.38 17.76 11.12
N ALA A 25 -20.98 16.61 10.83
CA ALA A 25 -21.40 15.64 11.86
C ALA A 25 -20.22 15.06 12.63
N LEU A 26 -19.12 14.69 11.93
CA LEU A 26 -17.89 14.20 12.54
C LEU A 26 -17.26 15.23 13.48
N LYS A 27 -17.17 16.50 13.05
CA LYS A 27 -16.66 17.58 13.90
C LYS A 27 -17.49 17.74 15.17
N GLN A 28 -18.82 17.78 15.05
CA GLN A 28 -19.72 17.89 16.20
C GLN A 28 -19.55 16.72 17.18
N VAL A 29 -19.42 15.50 16.68
CA VAL A 29 -19.23 14.33 17.55
C VAL A 29 -17.85 14.39 18.23
N LYS A 30 -16.78 14.77 17.52
CA LYS A 30 -15.43 14.91 18.10
C LYS A 30 -15.41 15.97 19.19
N GLU A 31 -15.99 17.14 18.97
CA GLU A 31 -16.13 18.21 19.97
C GLU A 31 -16.92 17.75 21.22
N MET A 32 -17.97 16.95 21.02
CA MET A 32 -18.71 16.35 22.14
C MET A 32 -17.90 15.28 22.89
N MET A 33 -17.00 14.57 22.22
CA MET A 33 -16.13 13.56 22.83
C MET A 33 -15.02 14.19 23.67
N GLU A 34 -14.57 15.40 23.33
CA GLU A 34 -13.60 16.15 24.12
C GLU A 34 -14.18 16.70 25.43
N ASN A 35 -15.51 16.91 25.50
CA ASN A 35 -16.16 17.42 26.68
C ASN A 35 -16.54 16.30 27.67
N PRO A 36 -15.93 16.21 28.86
CA PRO A 36 -16.19 15.12 29.81
C PRO A 36 -17.61 15.15 30.40
N GLU A 37 -18.31 16.30 30.38
CA GLU A 37 -19.67 16.41 30.88
C GLU A 37 -20.69 15.70 29.99
N THR A 38 -20.47 15.68 28.68
CA THR A 38 -21.36 15.00 27.72
C THR A 38 -21.25 13.47 27.78
N LEU A 39 -20.17 12.97 28.37
CA LEU A 39 -19.89 11.54 28.57
C LEU A 39 -20.51 11.00 29.89
N ARG A 40 -20.85 11.88 30.84
CA ARG A 40 -21.48 11.50 32.09
C ARG A 40 -22.89 10.98 31.84
N GLY A 41 -23.14 9.73 32.20
CA GLY A 41 -24.46 9.09 32.08
C GLY A 41 -24.57 8.02 30.98
N LEU A 42 -23.54 7.84 30.17
CA LEU A 42 -23.48 6.73 29.21
C LEU A 42 -22.81 5.49 29.82
N SER A 43 -23.30 4.30 29.46
CA SER A 43 -22.63 3.06 29.82
C SER A 43 -21.24 2.99 29.17
N SER A 44 -20.25 2.46 29.87
CA SER A 44 -18.90 2.26 29.33
C SER A 44 -18.93 1.49 28.00
N ALA A 45 -19.77 0.47 27.87
CA ALA A 45 -19.95 -0.29 26.64
C ALA A 45 -20.49 0.55 25.48
N ALA A 46 -21.48 1.42 25.74
CA ALA A 46 -22.04 2.31 24.73
C ALA A 46 -21.00 3.36 24.26
N LEU A 47 -20.19 3.87 25.20
CA LEU A 47 -19.09 4.78 24.87
C LEU A 47 -18.06 4.11 23.93
N HIS A 48 -17.68 2.87 24.22
CA HIS A 48 -16.72 2.14 23.37
C HIS A 48 -17.26 1.94 21.96
N VAL A 49 -18.53 1.62 21.80
CA VAL A 49 -19.15 1.46 20.47
C VAL A 49 -19.17 2.79 19.72
N ILE A 50 -19.56 3.89 20.38
CA ILE A 50 -19.58 5.23 19.76
C ILE A 50 -18.16 5.65 19.33
N HIS A 51 -17.16 5.49 20.20
CA HIS A 51 -15.77 5.83 19.87
C HIS A 51 -15.29 5.01 18.67
N ARG A 52 -15.53 3.71 18.65
CA ARG A 52 -15.16 2.83 17.55
C ARG A 52 -15.76 3.30 16.23
N ASP A 53 -17.07 3.46 16.20
CA ASP A 53 -17.79 3.81 14.97
C ASP A 53 -17.38 5.18 14.42
N VAL A 54 -17.17 6.16 15.31
CA VAL A 54 -16.73 7.51 14.90
C VAL A 54 -15.35 7.47 14.26
N TYR A 55 -14.38 6.79 14.86
CA TYR A 55 -13.04 6.70 14.29
C TYR A 55 -12.96 5.83 13.04
N GLU A 56 -13.78 4.77 12.95
CA GLU A 56 -13.92 4.00 11.71
C GLU A 56 -14.44 4.86 10.55
N ILE A 57 -15.49 5.64 10.80
CA ILE A 57 -16.07 6.55 9.81
C ILE A 57 -15.07 7.65 9.44
N ASP A 58 -14.33 8.19 10.41
CA ASP A 58 -13.30 9.20 10.18
C ASP A 58 -12.18 8.69 9.26
N ALA A 59 -11.70 7.46 9.49
CA ALA A 59 -10.72 6.82 8.63
C ALA A 59 -11.25 6.61 7.20
N LEU A 60 -12.48 6.11 7.06
CA LEU A 60 -13.09 5.92 5.74
C LEU A 60 -13.36 7.25 5.03
N TYR A 61 -13.72 8.29 5.77
CA TYR A 61 -13.91 9.63 5.24
C TYR A 61 -12.61 10.21 4.71
N ALA A 62 -11.49 10.05 5.44
CA ALA A 62 -10.17 10.48 4.99
C ALA A 62 -9.75 9.78 3.68
N VAL A 63 -10.06 8.49 3.52
CA VAL A 63 -9.83 7.75 2.26
C VAL A 63 -10.64 8.38 1.11
N LEU A 64 -11.91 8.71 1.34
CA LEU A 64 -12.74 9.33 0.30
C LEU A 64 -12.25 10.72 -0.11
N GLN A 65 -11.63 11.46 0.81
CA GLN A 65 -10.97 12.74 0.53
C GLN A 65 -9.58 12.60 -0.09
N SER A 66 -9.04 11.38 -0.17
CA SER A 66 -7.68 11.11 -0.64
C SER A 66 -6.59 11.75 0.24
N ASP A 67 -6.87 11.98 1.53
CA ASP A 67 -5.91 12.49 2.49
C ASP A 67 -5.26 11.35 3.27
N LEU A 68 -4.04 10.98 2.85
CA LEU A 68 -3.28 9.89 3.47
C LEU A 68 -2.79 10.22 4.89
N LYS A 69 -2.59 11.51 5.22
CA LYS A 69 -2.12 11.92 6.55
C LYS A 69 -3.25 11.79 7.57
N ALA A 70 -4.41 12.37 7.25
CA ALA A 70 -5.60 12.26 8.10
C ALA A 70 -6.02 10.78 8.27
N PHE A 71 -5.90 9.98 7.20
CA PHE A 71 -6.14 8.53 7.29
C PHE A 71 -5.20 7.84 8.27
N HIS A 72 -3.90 8.15 8.20
CA HIS A 72 -2.91 7.53 9.10
C HIS A 72 -3.18 7.86 10.58
N GLU A 73 -3.53 9.10 10.87
CA GLU A 73 -3.88 9.52 12.22
C GLU A 73 -5.14 8.79 12.72
N ALA A 74 -6.20 8.77 11.92
CA ALA A 74 -7.45 8.12 12.28
C ALA A 74 -7.28 6.59 12.45
N ILE A 75 -6.59 5.93 11.51
CA ILE A 75 -6.39 4.47 11.57
C ILE A 75 -5.51 4.05 12.74
N SER A 76 -4.54 4.87 13.14
CA SER A 76 -3.70 4.61 14.31
C SER A 76 -4.53 4.56 15.59
N VAL A 77 -5.51 5.46 15.73
CA VAL A 77 -6.45 5.47 16.87
C VAL A 77 -7.34 4.22 16.83
N VAL A 78 -7.88 3.85 15.66
CA VAL A 78 -8.71 2.64 15.49
C VAL A 78 -7.92 1.38 15.87
N MET A 79 -6.67 1.25 15.42
CA MET A 79 -5.83 0.10 15.73
C MET A 79 -5.51 0.01 17.22
N ASN A 80 -5.18 1.12 17.86
CA ASN A 80 -4.98 1.17 19.31
C ASN A 80 -6.25 0.77 20.05
N PHE A 81 -7.41 1.24 19.59
CA PHE A 81 -8.70 0.86 20.18
C PHE A 81 -8.91 -0.66 20.09
N TYR A 82 -8.71 -1.29 18.94
CA TYR A 82 -8.86 -2.74 18.77
C TYR A 82 -7.89 -3.55 19.63
N ASN A 83 -6.69 -3.03 19.87
CA ASN A 83 -5.71 -3.69 20.73
C ASN A 83 -6.07 -3.57 22.22
N CYS A 84 -6.59 -2.42 22.67
CA CYS A 84 -6.95 -2.17 24.05
C CYS A 84 -8.26 -2.90 24.45
N TYR A 85 -9.23 -2.97 23.56
CA TYR A 85 -10.58 -3.46 23.84
C TYR A 85 -10.92 -4.77 23.12
N ARG A 86 -10.05 -5.79 23.28
CA ARG A 86 -10.23 -7.11 22.64
C ARG A 86 -11.51 -7.84 23.05
N SER A 87 -12.06 -7.56 24.22
CA SER A 87 -13.26 -8.19 24.77
C SER A 87 -14.59 -7.48 24.39
N SER A 88 -14.52 -6.37 23.68
CA SER A 88 -15.69 -5.67 23.15
C SER A 88 -16.24 -6.42 21.92
N GLU A 89 -17.51 -6.19 21.61
CA GLU A 89 -18.13 -6.74 20.40
C GLU A 89 -17.29 -6.41 19.16
N GLU A 90 -16.97 -7.44 18.37
CA GLU A 90 -16.17 -7.25 17.17
C GLU A 90 -16.91 -6.39 16.15
N SER A 91 -16.25 -5.34 15.65
CA SER A 91 -16.81 -4.53 14.57
C SER A 91 -16.91 -5.35 13.27
N PRO A 92 -18.02 -5.25 12.52
CA PRO A 92 -18.12 -5.85 11.19
C PRO A 92 -17.08 -5.29 10.24
N ASN A 93 -16.61 -4.07 10.47
CA ASN A 93 -15.61 -3.38 9.65
C ASN A 93 -14.16 -3.64 10.09
N LYS A 94 -13.92 -4.40 11.16
CA LYS A 94 -12.58 -4.65 11.72
C LYS A 94 -11.60 -5.10 10.64
N PHE A 95 -11.96 -6.12 9.88
CA PHE A 95 -11.07 -6.66 8.82
C PHE A 95 -10.89 -5.69 7.64
N LEU A 96 -11.90 -4.88 7.33
CA LEU A 96 -11.79 -3.82 6.34
C LEU A 96 -10.76 -2.77 6.80
N MET A 97 -10.82 -2.32 8.07
CA MET A 97 -9.88 -1.35 8.62
C MET A 97 -8.45 -1.89 8.65
N ILE A 98 -8.27 -3.14 9.08
CA ILE A 98 -6.96 -3.80 9.05
C ILE A 98 -6.43 -3.89 7.62
N GLY A 99 -7.27 -4.29 6.66
CA GLY A 99 -6.90 -4.38 5.26
C GLY A 99 -6.51 -3.03 4.65
N LEU A 100 -7.24 -1.95 4.97
CA LEU A 100 -6.89 -0.59 4.54
C LEU A 100 -5.56 -0.10 5.15
N ASN A 101 -5.29 -0.46 6.41
CA ASN A 101 -4.01 -0.14 7.04
C ASN A 101 -2.84 -0.89 6.38
N LEU A 102 -3.04 -2.17 6.03
CA LEU A 102 -2.07 -2.93 5.25
C LEU A 102 -1.80 -2.28 3.88
N MET A 103 -2.85 -1.84 3.18
CA MET A 103 -2.71 -1.11 1.92
C MET A 103 -1.96 0.21 2.08
N TYR A 104 -2.22 0.94 3.16
CA TYR A 104 -1.49 2.17 3.47
C TYR A 104 0.00 1.91 3.67
N PHE A 105 0.39 0.91 4.46
CA PHE A 105 1.80 0.55 4.66
C PHE A 105 2.49 0.13 3.37
N LEU A 106 1.77 -0.57 2.50
CA LEU A 106 2.29 -0.97 1.18
C LEU A 106 2.54 0.26 0.28
N THR A 107 1.58 1.20 0.22
CA THR A 107 1.71 2.43 -0.59
C THR A 107 2.76 3.39 -0.09
N THR A 108 3.04 3.40 1.22
CA THR A 108 4.09 4.21 1.85
C THR A 108 5.44 3.49 1.95
N ASN A 109 5.55 2.28 1.40
CA ASN A 109 6.77 1.46 1.39
C ASN A 109 7.27 1.09 2.80
N GLN A 110 6.35 0.91 3.75
CA GLN A 110 6.65 0.56 5.13
C GLN A 110 6.51 -0.95 5.37
N HIS A 111 7.34 -1.75 4.69
CA HIS A 111 7.26 -3.22 4.73
C HIS A 111 7.38 -3.81 6.13
N ALA A 112 8.24 -3.23 6.99
CA ALA A 112 8.39 -3.70 8.36
C ALA A 112 7.07 -3.62 9.16
N GLN A 113 6.36 -2.50 9.06
CA GLN A 113 5.08 -2.31 9.76
C GLN A 113 3.97 -3.18 9.14
N PHE A 114 4.01 -3.38 7.83
CA PHE A 114 3.11 -4.30 7.12
C PHE A 114 3.22 -5.73 7.70
N HIS A 115 4.42 -6.27 7.78
CA HIS A 115 4.63 -7.63 8.30
C HIS A 115 4.36 -7.73 9.80
N MET A 116 4.70 -6.71 10.59
CA MET A 116 4.36 -6.67 12.02
C MET A 116 2.84 -6.70 12.27
N LEU A 117 2.08 -5.98 11.45
CA LEU A 117 0.61 -6.00 11.53
C LEU A 117 0.06 -7.34 11.06
N LEU A 118 0.62 -7.91 9.99
CA LEU A 118 0.19 -9.19 9.44
C LEU A 118 0.40 -10.34 10.44
N GLU A 119 1.50 -10.34 11.19
CA GLU A 119 1.81 -11.34 12.21
C GLU A 119 0.79 -11.36 13.36
N GLN A 120 0.15 -10.23 13.65
CA GLN A 120 -0.89 -10.14 14.69
C GLN A 120 -2.21 -10.82 14.29
N ILE A 121 -2.37 -11.18 13.02
CA ILE A 121 -3.59 -11.75 12.46
C ILE A 121 -3.44 -13.27 12.34
N ASP A 122 -4.46 -14.01 12.77
CA ASP A 122 -4.47 -15.47 12.63
C ASP A 122 -4.34 -15.88 11.14
N GLN A 123 -3.48 -16.85 10.87
CA GLN A 123 -3.18 -17.36 9.52
C GLN A 123 -4.43 -17.84 8.77
N LYS A 124 -5.40 -18.45 9.48
CA LYS A 124 -6.66 -18.85 8.88
C LYS A 124 -7.48 -17.68 8.34
N VAL A 125 -7.44 -16.55 9.06
CA VAL A 125 -8.14 -15.32 8.66
C VAL A 125 -7.41 -14.67 7.48
N GLN A 126 -6.07 -14.68 7.47
CA GLN A 126 -5.27 -14.14 6.37
C GLN A 126 -5.60 -14.83 5.04
N GLN A 127 -5.86 -16.15 5.05
CA GLN A 127 -6.14 -16.91 3.83
C GLN A 127 -7.60 -16.79 3.36
N ASN A 128 -8.54 -16.67 4.28
CA ASN A 128 -9.97 -16.76 3.96
C ASN A 128 -10.64 -15.39 3.78
N ASN A 129 -10.09 -14.33 4.37
CA ASN A 129 -10.72 -13.02 4.33
C ASN A 129 -10.23 -12.19 3.14
N PRO A 130 -11.12 -11.81 2.19
CA PRO A 130 -10.73 -11.08 0.97
C PRO A 130 -10.08 -9.72 1.27
N TYR A 131 -10.46 -9.05 2.38
CA TYR A 131 -9.89 -7.77 2.78
C TYR A 131 -8.41 -7.88 3.16
N ILE A 132 -7.95 -9.00 3.69
CA ILE A 132 -6.55 -9.23 4.08
C ILE A 132 -5.78 -9.93 2.97
N THR A 133 -6.42 -10.90 2.31
CA THR A 133 -5.78 -11.66 1.22
C THR A 133 -5.36 -10.77 0.05
N THR A 134 -6.13 -9.72 -0.26
CA THR A 134 -5.82 -8.80 -1.37
C THR A 134 -4.51 -8.03 -1.15
N PRO A 135 -4.28 -7.32 -0.02
CA PRO A 135 -3.00 -6.67 0.28
C PRO A 135 -1.83 -7.64 0.29
N VAL A 136 -2.01 -8.84 0.85
CA VAL A 136 -0.95 -9.86 0.95
C VAL A 136 -0.53 -10.36 -0.44
N LYS A 137 -1.50 -10.68 -1.31
CA LYS A 137 -1.21 -11.07 -2.70
C LYS A 137 -0.59 -9.95 -3.52
N LEU A 138 -1.00 -8.71 -3.26
CA LEU A 138 -0.44 -7.53 -3.90
C LEU A 138 1.03 -7.36 -3.51
N GLU A 139 1.34 -7.41 -2.22
CA GLU A 139 2.70 -7.33 -1.71
C GLU A 139 3.58 -8.44 -2.29
N GLN A 140 3.12 -9.69 -2.26
CA GLN A 140 3.85 -10.81 -2.84
C GLN A 140 4.13 -10.57 -4.33
N SER A 141 3.14 -10.10 -5.10
CA SER A 141 3.31 -9.83 -6.53
C SER A 141 4.31 -8.70 -6.81
N LEU A 142 4.37 -7.69 -5.93
CA LEU A 142 5.34 -6.59 -6.01
C LEU A 142 6.76 -7.09 -5.71
N MET A 143 6.93 -7.91 -4.67
CA MET A 143 8.23 -8.47 -4.29
C MET A 143 8.75 -9.48 -5.31
N GLU A 144 7.86 -10.25 -5.94
CA GLU A 144 8.21 -11.15 -7.05
C GLU A 144 8.49 -10.41 -8.36
N GLY A 145 8.16 -9.11 -8.46
CA GLY A 145 8.29 -8.32 -9.69
C GLY A 145 7.26 -8.69 -10.77
N VAL A 146 6.17 -9.37 -10.40
CA VAL A 146 5.11 -9.78 -11.34
C VAL A 146 4.04 -8.70 -11.43
N TYR A 147 4.39 -7.57 -12.00
CA TYR A 147 3.53 -6.38 -12.06
C TYR A 147 2.21 -6.59 -12.82
N ASN A 148 2.15 -7.55 -13.74
CA ASN A 148 0.90 -7.89 -14.44
C ASN A 148 -0.21 -8.35 -13.48
N LYS A 149 0.12 -9.03 -12.38
CA LYS A 149 -0.84 -9.45 -11.36
C LYS A 149 -1.41 -8.27 -10.60
N VAL A 150 -0.64 -7.20 -10.43
CA VAL A 150 -1.07 -5.97 -9.75
C VAL A 150 -2.24 -5.32 -10.53
N VAL A 151 -2.14 -5.25 -11.86
CA VAL A 151 -3.21 -4.74 -12.74
C VAL A 151 -4.46 -5.60 -12.67
N LEU A 152 -4.30 -6.92 -12.60
CA LEU A 152 -5.43 -7.84 -12.45
C LEU A 152 -6.13 -7.67 -11.09
N THR A 153 -5.39 -7.30 -10.06
CA THR A 153 -5.94 -7.03 -8.72
C THR A 153 -6.84 -5.78 -8.74
N GLU A 154 -6.54 -4.78 -9.58
CA GLU A 154 -7.40 -3.59 -9.76
C GLU A 154 -8.83 -3.95 -10.18
N LYS A 155 -9.01 -5.04 -10.94
CA LYS A 155 -10.34 -5.51 -11.38
C LYS A 155 -11.11 -6.29 -10.32
N ASN A 156 -10.42 -6.82 -9.31
CA ASN A 156 -10.97 -7.69 -8.26
C ASN A 156 -10.87 -7.04 -6.88
N ILE A 157 -11.29 -5.78 -6.77
CA ILE A 157 -11.21 -5.01 -5.53
C ILE A 157 -12.33 -5.44 -4.57
N PRO A 158 -12.03 -5.81 -3.31
CA PRO A 158 -13.05 -6.21 -2.36
C PRO A 158 -13.92 -5.04 -1.87
N SER A 159 -13.42 -3.80 -1.95
CA SER A 159 -14.14 -2.59 -1.56
C SER A 159 -13.65 -1.38 -2.36
N SER A 160 -14.55 -0.44 -2.65
CA SER A 160 -14.22 0.81 -3.37
C SER A 160 -13.15 1.67 -2.68
N TYR A 161 -12.98 1.52 -1.37
CA TYR A 161 -11.95 2.24 -0.60
C TYR A 161 -10.51 1.82 -0.97
N TYR A 162 -10.32 0.60 -1.48
CA TYR A 162 -9.00 0.13 -1.93
C TYR A 162 -8.52 0.81 -3.21
N ALA A 163 -9.44 1.33 -4.02
CA ALA A 163 -9.14 1.90 -5.33
C ALA A 163 -8.10 3.05 -5.25
N LEU A 164 -8.18 3.89 -4.21
CA LEU A 164 -7.22 4.96 -4.00
C LEU A 164 -5.79 4.42 -3.83
N PHE A 165 -5.63 3.45 -2.94
CA PHE A 165 -4.31 2.88 -2.62
C PHE A 165 -3.72 2.11 -3.82
N ILE A 166 -4.54 1.36 -4.54
CA ILE A 166 -4.11 0.65 -5.74
C ILE A 166 -3.65 1.65 -6.81
N ARG A 167 -4.37 2.76 -7.00
CA ARG A 167 -3.98 3.79 -7.96
C ARG A 167 -2.62 4.41 -7.61
N ILE A 168 -2.37 4.71 -6.34
CA ILE A 168 -1.07 5.21 -5.87
C ILE A 168 0.03 4.15 -6.10
N SER A 169 -0.24 2.88 -5.76
CA SER A 169 0.69 1.78 -5.98
C SER A 169 1.00 1.58 -7.47
N MET A 170 0.02 1.75 -8.36
CA MET A 170 0.23 1.64 -9.81
C MET A 170 1.18 2.70 -10.35
N ASP A 171 1.15 3.92 -9.82
CA ASP A 171 2.07 4.97 -10.24
C ASP A 171 3.52 4.65 -9.82
N THR A 172 3.72 4.12 -8.60
CA THR A 172 5.05 3.66 -8.15
C THR A 172 5.55 2.47 -8.96
N VAL A 173 4.67 1.51 -9.26
CA VAL A 173 5.00 0.35 -10.11
C VAL A 173 5.44 0.79 -11.51
N ARG A 174 4.75 1.75 -12.12
CA ARG A 174 5.15 2.30 -13.41
C ARG A 174 6.52 2.97 -13.36
N ASP A 175 6.80 3.69 -12.28
CA ASP A 175 8.11 4.32 -12.08
C ASP A 175 9.24 3.27 -11.95
N GLU A 176 9.00 2.15 -11.28
CA GLU A 176 9.96 1.03 -11.18
C GLU A 176 10.15 0.31 -12.52
N ILE A 177 9.06 0.00 -13.23
CA ILE A 177 9.15 -0.58 -14.57
C ILE A 177 9.94 0.33 -15.50
N ALA A 178 9.71 1.64 -15.45
CA ALA A 178 10.44 2.60 -16.26
C ALA A 178 11.94 2.58 -15.96
N SER A 179 12.33 2.52 -14.69
CA SER A 179 13.74 2.38 -14.28
C SER A 179 14.36 1.09 -14.84
N CYS A 180 13.63 -0.02 -14.81
CA CYS A 180 14.08 -1.28 -15.41
C CYS A 180 14.23 -1.18 -16.93
N ILE A 181 13.30 -0.51 -17.62
CA ILE A 181 13.37 -0.28 -19.07
C ILE A 181 14.61 0.54 -19.43
N GLU A 182 14.87 1.63 -18.71
CA GLU A 182 16.01 2.52 -18.90
C GLU A 182 17.35 1.78 -18.77
N CYS A 183 17.42 0.80 -17.84
CA CYS A 183 18.64 0.01 -17.64
C CYS A 183 18.79 -1.14 -18.65
N SER A 184 17.67 -1.75 -19.07
CA SER A 184 17.69 -2.99 -19.86
C SER A 184 17.74 -2.75 -21.37
N PHE A 185 17.10 -1.68 -21.85
CA PHE A 185 16.92 -1.44 -23.27
C PHE A 185 17.71 -0.21 -23.76
N LYS A 186 18.28 -0.33 -24.95
CA LYS A 186 18.90 0.82 -25.64
C LYS A 186 17.86 1.63 -26.42
N LYS A 187 16.86 0.95 -26.99
CA LYS A 187 15.79 1.55 -27.78
C LYS A 187 14.51 0.76 -27.57
N VAL A 188 13.39 1.44 -27.39
CA VAL A 188 12.05 0.82 -27.24
C VAL A 188 11.05 1.58 -28.10
N SER A 189 10.13 0.89 -28.79
CA SER A 189 9.07 1.55 -29.55
C SER A 189 8.01 2.12 -28.60
N GLN A 190 7.30 3.17 -29.02
CA GLN A 190 6.23 3.76 -28.19
C GLN A 190 5.09 2.77 -27.89
N LYS A 191 4.82 1.83 -28.80
CA LYS A 191 3.80 0.79 -28.59
C LYS A 191 4.25 -0.21 -27.53
N ASP A 192 5.50 -0.67 -27.61
CA ASP A 192 6.05 -1.62 -26.64
C ASP A 192 6.21 -0.95 -25.27
N ALA A 193 6.61 0.31 -25.22
CA ALA A 193 6.68 1.09 -23.98
C ALA A 193 5.29 1.21 -23.32
N ALA A 194 4.20 1.41 -24.09
CA ALA A 194 2.85 1.45 -23.56
C ALA A 194 2.45 0.10 -22.96
N GLN A 195 2.76 -0.98 -23.61
CA GLN A 195 2.46 -2.33 -23.10
C GLN A 195 3.28 -2.66 -21.83
N LEU A 196 4.57 -2.35 -21.84
CA LEU A 196 5.44 -2.60 -20.68
C LEU A 196 5.05 -1.77 -19.46
N LEU A 197 4.67 -0.50 -19.65
CA LEU A 197 4.22 0.41 -18.59
C LEU A 197 2.75 0.19 -18.18
N LEU A 198 2.08 -0.79 -18.79
CA LEU A 198 0.70 -1.14 -18.48
C LEU A 198 -0.27 0.05 -18.69
N PHE A 199 -0.03 0.86 -19.74
CA PHE A 199 -0.97 1.88 -20.18
C PHE A 199 -1.95 1.31 -21.21
N ASN A 200 -3.19 1.75 -21.15
CA ASN A 200 -4.21 1.36 -22.12
C ASN A 200 -4.01 2.08 -23.47
N ASN A 201 -3.49 3.31 -23.44
CA ASN A 201 -3.33 4.17 -24.60
C ASN A 201 -1.88 4.64 -24.76
N VAL A 202 -1.38 4.65 -26.00
CA VAL A 202 -0.04 5.19 -26.32
C VAL A 202 0.07 6.69 -26.00
N SER A 203 -1.03 7.43 -26.05
CA SER A 203 -1.08 8.87 -25.71
C SER A 203 -0.69 9.17 -24.25
N GLU A 204 -0.91 8.23 -23.34
CA GLU A 204 -0.59 8.39 -21.91
C GLU A 204 0.91 8.22 -21.63
N VAL A 205 1.62 7.53 -22.49
CA VAL A 205 3.08 7.35 -22.37
C VAL A 205 3.84 8.67 -22.64
N ILE A 206 3.32 9.52 -23.52
CA ILE A 206 3.99 10.76 -23.91
C ILE A 206 4.22 11.71 -22.72
N PRO A 207 3.21 12.06 -21.89
CA PRO A 207 3.44 12.89 -20.71
C PRO A 207 4.33 12.21 -19.68
N PHE A 208 4.23 10.89 -19.53
CA PHE A 208 5.07 10.10 -18.62
C PHE A 208 6.53 10.11 -19.08
N ALA A 209 6.79 9.88 -20.37
CA ALA A 209 8.13 9.94 -20.97
C ALA A 209 8.79 11.34 -20.83
N LYS A 210 7.97 12.42 -20.96
CA LYS A 210 8.45 13.79 -20.70
C LYS A 210 8.82 14.02 -19.24
N LYS A 211 8.02 13.51 -18.29
CA LYS A 211 8.32 13.58 -16.85
C LYS A 211 9.67 12.92 -16.53
N ARG A 212 9.97 11.81 -17.20
CA ARG A 212 11.22 11.06 -17.06
C ARG A 212 12.38 11.54 -17.97
N SER A 213 12.17 12.58 -18.76
CA SER A 213 13.16 13.12 -19.69
C SER A 213 13.67 12.11 -20.74
N TRP A 214 12.82 11.20 -21.21
CA TRP A 214 13.16 10.23 -22.24
C TRP A 214 13.40 10.92 -23.58
N LYS A 215 14.50 10.57 -24.26
CA LYS A 215 14.80 11.09 -25.60
C LYS A 215 13.97 10.33 -26.63
N SER A 216 13.10 11.05 -27.35
CA SER A 216 12.31 10.47 -28.43
C SER A 216 12.96 10.73 -29.79
N SER A 217 13.08 9.69 -30.59
CA SER A 217 13.49 9.77 -32.01
C SER A 217 12.39 9.15 -32.86
N GLY A 218 11.51 10.01 -33.42
CA GLY A 218 10.34 9.56 -34.17
C GLY A 218 9.38 8.74 -33.30
N ASN A 219 9.23 7.46 -33.61
CA ASN A 219 8.31 6.53 -32.89
C ASN A 219 9.04 5.64 -31.86
N THR A 220 10.28 5.94 -31.52
CA THR A 220 11.10 5.16 -30.57
C THR A 220 11.69 6.05 -29.49
N TYR A 221 11.79 5.50 -28.27
CA TYR A 221 12.56 6.09 -27.17
C TYR A 221 13.97 5.54 -27.18
N ILE A 222 14.97 6.39 -26.93
CA ILE A 222 16.39 6.04 -26.90
C ILE A 222 16.92 6.29 -25.49
N PHE A 223 17.55 5.28 -24.92
CA PHE A 223 18.18 5.33 -23.59
C PHE A 223 19.71 5.25 -23.77
N GLU A 224 20.42 6.32 -23.42
CA GLU A 224 21.88 6.39 -23.59
C GLU A 224 22.65 5.79 -22.41
N GLN A 225 22.00 5.53 -21.29
CA GLN A 225 22.68 5.24 -20.03
C GLN A 225 22.86 3.77 -19.69
N GLY A 226 22.29 2.84 -20.45
CA GLY A 226 22.26 1.44 -20.00
C GLY A 226 23.63 0.74 -19.87
N LEU A 227 24.71 1.22 -20.51
CA LEU A 227 25.97 0.47 -20.59
C LEU A 227 27.23 1.35 -20.76
N SER A 228 27.22 2.61 -20.33
CA SER A 228 28.33 3.53 -20.49
C SER A 228 29.34 3.57 -19.34
N GLY A 229 29.25 2.66 -18.39
CA GLY A 229 30.44 2.31 -17.63
C GLY A 229 31.16 1.24 -18.43
N PRO A 230 32.50 1.33 -18.70
CA PRO A 230 33.21 0.11 -18.98
C PRO A 230 32.79 -0.81 -17.81
N ILE A 231 32.16 -1.94 -18.12
CA ILE A 231 32.18 -3.07 -17.17
C ILE A 231 33.69 -3.19 -16.91
N GLN A 232 34.15 -2.62 -15.81
CA GLN A 232 35.42 -3.01 -15.26
C GLN A 232 35.18 -4.50 -15.02
N LYS A 233 35.55 -5.29 -16.01
CA LYS A 233 35.74 -6.71 -15.82
C LYS A 233 36.71 -6.73 -14.66
N GLU A 234 36.19 -6.90 -13.45
CA GLU A 234 37.04 -7.15 -12.31
C GLU A 234 37.96 -8.25 -12.81
N GLN A 235 39.23 -7.86 -13.05
CA GLN A 235 40.21 -8.82 -13.52
C GLN A 235 40.24 -9.84 -12.41
N LEU A 236 39.81 -11.05 -12.75
CA LEU A 236 39.84 -12.19 -11.84
C LEU A 236 41.23 -12.24 -11.23
N ASP A 237 41.34 -12.01 -9.94
CA ASP A 237 42.60 -12.07 -9.23
C ASP A 237 43.10 -13.52 -9.19
N THR A 238 43.77 -13.91 -10.28
CA THR A 238 44.27 -15.26 -10.48
C THR A 238 45.24 -15.67 -9.37
N LYS A 239 45.98 -14.70 -8.78
CA LYS A 239 46.87 -14.96 -7.66
C LYS A 239 46.11 -15.32 -6.39
N ARG A 240 44.97 -14.68 -6.14
CA ARG A 240 44.11 -14.97 -5.00
C ARG A 240 43.48 -16.34 -5.15
N ILE A 241 42.97 -16.67 -6.32
CA ILE A 241 42.38 -17.98 -6.61
C ILE A 241 43.42 -19.09 -6.46
N ALA A 242 44.63 -18.91 -7.03
CA ALA A 242 45.69 -19.88 -6.88
C ALA A 242 46.07 -20.09 -5.41
N LYS A 243 46.23 -19.05 -4.61
CA LYS A 243 46.50 -19.16 -3.18
C LYS A 243 45.39 -19.91 -2.43
N GLN A 244 44.13 -19.64 -2.74
CA GLN A 244 43.00 -20.34 -2.13
C GLN A 244 42.99 -21.82 -2.50
N THR A 245 43.24 -22.15 -3.76
CA THR A 245 43.29 -23.54 -4.23
C THR A 245 44.42 -24.31 -3.56
N ILE A 246 45.62 -23.72 -3.44
CA ILE A 246 46.77 -24.32 -2.74
C ILE A 246 46.45 -24.50 -1.26
N PHE A 247 45.79 -23.51 -0.64
CA PHE A 247 45.37 -23.64 0.75
C PHE A 247 44.40 -24.80 0.97
N TYR A 248 43.39 -24.94 0.12
CA TYR A 248 42.46 -26.07 0.19
C TYR A 248 43.15 -27.44 -0.04
N ALA A 249 44.04 -27.55 -1.03
CA ALA A 249 44.80 -28.76 -1.25
C ALA A 249 45.61 -29.14 -0.01
N LYS A 250 46.31 -28.18 0.60
CA LYS A 250 47.06 -28.40 1.85
C LYS A 250 46.15 -28.86 3.00
N GLN A 251 44.95 -28.32 3.14
CA GLN A 251 44.01 -28.71 4.18
C GLN A 251 43.51 -30.13 3.95
N LEU A 252 43.26 -30.52 2.71
CA LEU A 252 42.83 -31.89 2.35
C LEU A 252 43.96 -32.91 2.65
N GLU A 253 45.20 -32.60 2.34
CA GLU A 253 46.36 -33.45 2.66
C GLU A 253 46.61 -33.62 4.17
N MET A 254 46.16 -32.66 4.99
CA MET A 254 46.29 -32.79 6.45
C MET A 254 45.21 -33.67 7.10
N ILE A 255 44.18 -34.08 6.37
CA ILE A 255 43.06 -34.88 6.86
C ILE A 255 43.37 -36.40 6.66
N VAL A 256 44.39 -36.76 5.92
CA VAL A 256 44.78 -38.16 5.62
C VAL A 256 45.71 -38.72 6.70
#